data_58afc4befe94b8614fd8fda3f9a6c514
#
_entry.id   58afc4befe94b8614fd8fda3f9a6c514
#
_cell.length_a   1.000
_cell.length_b   1.000
_cell.length_c   1.000
_cell.angle_alpha   90.00
_cell.angle_beta   90.00
_cell.angle_gamma   90.00
#
_symmetry.space_group_name_H-M   'P 1'
#
loop_
_entity.id
_entity.type
_entity.pdbx_description
1 polymer ?
#
loop_
_entity_poly.entity_id
_entity_poly.type
_entity_poly.pdbx_seq_one_letter_code
_entity_poly.pdbx_strand_id
1 'polypeptide(L)'
;MSYKAPIHAEAAPAPASETAPLLGPMASALSTAPSSSASDISGADVENGRNDDAPKGDAPKLKVNMKALLPALAIGIFLVALDNTLTIATYGKIGSDLNALNSTSWISTSYFLTLTAFQPLYGRLSDIFGRKECLLFAYTVFGLGCLGCGLSRDITELCVSRAVAGIGGGGMNAVVTILVTDLVSLRDRGVWQGYINIVFASGVAAGAPVGGILADSIGWRWAFAGQFPIAMLAWLAVFLVLEIPKTDHAHWTAKVLRIDFLGAFALVSAVFALLFGLDSGSNAGWRENITIIPLALTPVLLALFVLIEVYVAADPFTPGHVILNPPLLAAYLSNFFGVAAQMGVLFFIALFFQAAAGMSATASGAMLVPNTAFGLAGSLGGGFLMRRTGKYYWLTMVGYVMLLFSVAPLVAFTGAVVKSNVGVVIGLSILALGSGISITSTLIAVIANTDPEDTAVAIACSYLFRSLGTTLGISISTAVLQQVLRTKLAAALGDDSSRAREIEEGVRQSLDYIRTLEPAVADAVRRCYAVAVQYAFVPVAVLALGAILAAAFIREKKLEGR
;
A
#
# COMPACT_ATOMS: atom_id res chain seq x y z
N MET A 1 16.06 3.04 71.86
CA MET A 1 14.81 3.00 72.63
C MET A 1 13.85 2.23 71.75
N SER A 2 13.77 0.90 71.93
CA SER A 2 12.98 0.16 72.92
C SER A 2 11.49 0.46 72.75
N TYR A 3 10.63 -0.39 72.38
CA TYR A 3 10.06 -1.68 72.81
C TYR A 3 8.74 -1.82 72.03
N LYS A 4 8.15 -2.80 71.61
CA LYS A 4 8.01 -4.22 71.82
C LYS A 4 6.76 -4.68 71.03
N ALA A 5 6.87 -5.75 70.34
CA ALA A 5 5.71 -6.64 70.06
C ALA A 5 5.31 -7.35 71.37
N PRO A 6 4.26 -8.21 71.48
CA PRO A 6 3.77 -9.16 70.50
C PRO A 6 2.27 -9.60 70.68
N ILE A 7 1.83 -10.63 69.86
CA ILE A 7 1.10 -11.84 70.26
C ILE A 7 -0.41 -11.89 69.95
N HIS A 8 -0.84 -12.82 69.25
CA HIS A 8 -1.44 -14.13 69.05
C HIS A 8 -2.56 -14.03 68.02
N ALA A 9 -2.54 -14.74 66.95
CA ALA A 9 -2.87 -16.15 66.73
C ALA A 9 -4.31 -16.52 67.11
N GLU A 10 -5.13 -16.82 66.09
CA GLU A 10 -5.92 -18.03 66.08
C GLU A 10 -6.49 -18.32 64.72
N ALA A 11 -6.57 -19.60 64.41
CA ALA A 11 -6.79 -20.24 63.13
C ALA A 11 -8.26 -20.50 62.83
N ALA A 12 -8.58 -20.48 61.52
CA ALA A 12 -9.50 -21.29 60.72
C ALA A 12 -10.87 -21.71 61.37
N PRO A 13 -11.90 -22.04 60.56
CA PRO A 13 -11.84 -22.84 59.33
C PRO A 13 -12.76 -22.36 58.17
N ALA A 14 -12.47 -22.87 56.99
CA ALA A 14 -13.45 -23.04 55.93
C ALA A 14 -14.44 -24.15 56.33
N PRO A 15 -15.71 -24.15 55.83
CA PRO A 15 -15.95 -24.95 54.65
C PRO A 15 -17.14 -24.54 53.74
N ALA A 16 -17.24 -25.31 52.66
CA ALA A 16 -18.39 -25.80 51.90
C ALA A 16 -19.05 -24.84 50.87
N SER A 17 -18.73 -25.10 49.64
CA SER A 17 -19.59 -25.51 48.52
C SER A 17 -21.10 -25.46 48.74
N GLU A 18 -21.77 -24.70 47.89
CA GLU A 18 -23.14 -25.08 47.47
C GLU A 18 -23.37 -24.67 46.02
N THR A 19 -23.30 -25.70 45.21
CA THR A 19 -23.88 -25.80 43.87
C THR A 19 -25.31 -26.21 44.03
N ALA A 20 -26.26 -25.53 43.36
CA ALA A 20 -27.46 -26.16 42.85
C ALA A 20 -28.15 -25.29 41.80
N PRO A 21 -28.63 -25.90 40.72
CA PRO A 21 -29.30 -25.21 39.63
C PRO A 21 -30.80 -25.22 39.80
N LEU A 22 -31.45 -24.14 39.37
CA LEU A 22 -32.91 -24.11 39.23
C LEU A 22 -33.30 -24.37 37.76
N LEU A 23 -33.69 -25.63 37.51
CA LEU A 23 -34.55 -26.03 36.41
C LEU A 23 -35.88 -26.44 36.98
N GLY A 24 -36.97 -25.91 36.52
CA GLY A 24 -38.34 -26.37 36.77
C GLY A 24 -39.09 -26.55 35.45
N PRO A 25 -40.01 -27.50 35.38
CA PRO A 25 -40.36 -28.22 34.17
C PRO A 25 -41.78 -27.98 33.65
N MET A 26 -42.05 -28.38 32.40
CA MET A 26 -43.35 -28.87 31.91
C MET A 26 -43.10 -29.82 30.74
N ALA A 27 -43.22 -31.13 30.82
CA ALA A 27 -44.34 -32.08 30.88
C ALA A 27 -45.36 -31.87 29.73
N SER A 28 -45.56 -32.77 28.90
CA SER A 28 -46.01 -34.12 28.72
C SER A 28 -47.07 -34.19 27.62
N ALA A 29 -46.99 -35.16 26.76
CA ALA A 29 -48.09 -36.08 26.35
C ALA A 29 -47.56 -36.94 25.18
N LEU A 30 -47.37 -38.23 25.41
CA LEU A 30 -48.24 -39.38 25.13
C LEU A 30 -48.53 -39.56 23.63
N SER A 31 -48.29 -40.64 22.97
CA SER A 31 -48.42 -42.07 23.13
C SER A 31 -48.37 -42.64 21.72
N THR A 32 -47.91 -43.73 21.31
CA THR A 32 -48.19 -45.14 21.54
C THR A 32 -47.31 -45.97 20.60
N ALA A 33 -46.79 -47.07 21.09
CA ALA A 33 -46.19 -48.13 20.28
C ALA A 33 -47.30 -49.10 19.78
N PRO A 34 -46.98 -49.99 18.82
CA PRO A 34 -46.77 -51.33 19.25
C PRO A 34 -45.61 -52.11 18.58
N SER A 35 -45.25 -53.12 19.32
CA SER A 35 -44.29 -54.19 19.14
C SER A 35 -44.54 -55.11 17.96
N SER A 36 -43.51 -55.68 17.35
CA SER A 36 -43.39 -57.12 17.10
C SER A 36 -41.99 -57.55 16.61
N SER A 37 -41.46 -58.43 17.36
CA SER A 37 -40.84 -59.73 17.10
C SER A 37 -39.42 -59.76 16.51
N ALA A 38 -38.66 -60.47 17.34
CA ALA A 38 -37.28 -60.93 17.15
C ALA A 38 -37.11 -61.94 16.01
N SER A 39 -35.93 -61.99 15.45
CA SER A 39 -35.21 -63.23 15.16
C SER A 39 -33.72 -62.94 14.89
N ASP A 40 -32.87 -63.67 15.55
CA ASP A 40 -31.47 -63.91 15.53
C ASP A 40 -30.76 -63.75 14.16
N ILE A 41 -29.48 -63.36 14.19
CA ILE A 41 -28.30 -64.19 13.86
C ILE A 41 -27.02 -63.34 13.95
N SER A 42 -26.14 -63.82 14.81
CA SER A 42 -24.64 -63.83 14.85
C SER A 42 -23.76 -62.92 13.99
N GLY A 43 -22.85 -62.27 14.65
CA GLY A 43 -21.40 -62.38 14.34
C GLY A 43 -20.75 -61.28 13.53
N ALA A 44 -19.75 -60.76 14.17
CA ALA A 44 -18.52 -60.16 13.60
C ALA A 44 -18.42 -58.64 13.50
N ASP A 45 -17.35 -58.17 14.11
CA ASP A 45 -16.53 -57.00 13.83
C ASP A 45 -17.08 -55.59 14.19
N VAL A 46 -16.66 -55.21 15.40
CA VAL A 46 -16.65 -53.80 15.85
C VAL A 46 -15.51 -53.08 15.14
N GLU A 47 -15.81 -52.45 14.05
CA GLU A 47 -14.93 -51.46 13.45
C GLU A 47 -15.42 -50.06 13.83
N ASN A 48 -14.60 -49.39 14.59
CA ASN A 48 -14.83 -48.09 15.22
C ASN A 48 -14.75 -46.97 14.17
N GLY A 49 -15.78 -46.80 13.36
CA GLY A 49 -15.95 -45.73 12.39
C GLY A 49 -16.53 -44.50 13.04
N ARG A 50 -15.69 -43.59 13.45
CA ARG A 50 -16.06 -42.18 13.73
C ARG A 50 -16.47 -41.54 12.42
N ASN A 51 -17.74 -41.50 12.13
CA ASN A 51 -18.28 -40.66 11.04
C ASN A 51 -18.18 -39.18 11.42
N ASP A 52 -17.06 -38.57 11.13
CA ASP A 52 -16.89 -37.11 11.09
C ASP A 52 -17.32 -36.55 9.70
N ASP A 53 -18.40 -37.03 9.14
CA ASP A 53 -19.04 -36.46 7.94
C ASP A 53 -20.17 -35.52 8.35
N ALA A 54 -19.81 -34.40 9.00
CA ALA A 54 -20.63 -33.22 8.91
C ALA A 54 -20.46 -32.65 7.50
N PRO A 55 -21.53 -32.41 6.72
CA PRO A 55 -21.39 -31.81 5.40
C PRO A 55 -20.78 -30.41 5.58
N LYS A 56 -19.49 -30.26 5.27
CA LYS A 56 -18.87 -28.95 5.02
C LYS A 56 -19.65 -28.34 3.87
N GLY A 57 -20.59 -27.47 4.19
CA GLY A 57 -21.34 -26.72 3.20
C GLY A 57 -20.33 -26.04 2.26
N ASP A 58 -20.25 -26.52 1.04
CA ASP A 58 -19.56 -25.84 -0.06
C ASP A 58 -20.17 -24.43 -0.11
N ALA A 59 -19.39 -23.43 0.28
CA ALA A 59 -19.75 -22.03 0.06
C ALA A 59 -20.11 -21.89 -1.43
N PRO A 60 -21.21 -21.23 -1.78
CA PRO A 60 -21.67 -21.16 -3.15
C PRO A 60 -20.56 -20.61 -4.02
N LYS A 61 -20.00 -21.46 -4.89
CA LYS A 61 -18.98 -21.04 -5.87
C LYS A 61 -19.64 -19.99 -6.75
N LEU A 62 -19.25 -18.73 -6.54
CA LEU A 62 -19.69 -17.61 -7.37
C LEU A 62 -19.40 -17.95 -8.84
N LYS A 63 -20.45 -18.15 -9.63
CA LYS A 63 -20.35 -18.32 -11.10
C LYS A 63 -20.16 -16.97 -11.76
N VAL A 64 -19.04 -16.28 -11.45
CA VAL A 64 -18.69 -15.00 -12.10
C VAL A 64 -17.90 -15.31 -13.36
N ASN A 65 -18.30 -14.74 -14.46
CA ASN A 65 -17.53 -14.84 -15.70
C ASN A 65 -16.25 -13.98 -15.58
N MET A 66 -15.15 -14.60 -15.12
CA MET A 66 -13.87 -13.91 -14.93
C MET A 66 -13.35 -13.23 -16.21
N LYS A 67 -13.69 -13.74 -17.40
CA LYS A 67 -13.28 -13.13 -18.68
C LYS A 67 -13.96 -11.79 -18.93
N ALA A 68 -15.18 -11.58 -18.42
CA ALA A 68 -15.89 -10.32 -18.52
C ALA A 68 -15.58 -9.38 -17.34
N LEU A 69 -15.37 -9.93 -16.15
CA LEU A 69 -15.09 -9.15 -14.95
C LEU A 69 -13.69 -8.53 -14.98
N LEU A 70 -12.66 -9.29 -15.40
CA LEU A 70 -11.28 -8.80 -15.39
C LEU A 70 -11.08 -7.49 -16.17
N PRO A 71 -11.59 -7.30 -17.41
CA PRO A 71 -11.49 -6.02 -18.11
C PRO A 71 -12.15 -4.86 -17.36
N ALA A 72 -13.32 -5.10 -16.73
CA ALA A 72 -14.02 -4.07 -15.96
C ALA A 72 -13.21 -3.62 -14.74
N LEU A 73 -12.60 -4.55 -14.01
CA LEU A 73 -11.70 -4.26 -12.88
C LEU A 73 -10.39 -3.62 -13.36
N ALA A 74 -9.86 -4.08 -14.48
CA ALA A 74 -8.62 -3.58 -15.07
C ALA A 74 -8.70 -2.09 -15.43
N ILE A 75 -9.85 -1.62 -15.96
CA ILE A 75 -10.03 -0.19 -16.28
C ILE A 75 -9.85 0.67 -15.03
N GLY A 76 -10.36 0.25 -13.87
CA GLY A 76 -10.21 0.99 -12.63
C GLY A 76 -8.78 1.11 -12.17
N ILE A 77 -8.05 -0.01 -12.13
CA ILE A 77 -6.64 -0.02 -11.74
C ILE A 77 -5.78 0.77 -12.73
N PHE A 78 -6.08 0.64 -14.03
CA PHE A 78 -5.44 1.41 -15.08
C PHE A 78 -5.63 2.92 -14.88
N LEU A 79 -6.87 3.37 -14.59
CA LEU A 79 -7.17 4.79 -14.35
C LEU A 79 -6.42 5.34 -13.13
N VAL A 80 -6.40 4.63 -12.01
CA VAL A 80 -5.66 5.07 -10.81
C VAL A 80 -4.15 5.19 -11.11
N ALA A 81 -3.60 4.24 -11.84
CA ALA A 81 -2.19 4.24 -12.21
C ALA A 81 -1.85 5.34 -13.23
N LEU A 82 -2.73 5.55 -14.21
CA LEU A 82 -2.62 6.61 -15.22
C LEU A 82 -2.69 7.99 -14.57
N ASP A 83 -3.62 8.21 -13.66
CA ASP A 83 -3.84 9.49 -12.97
C ASP A 83 -2.58 9.93 -12.18
N ASN A 84 -1.86 8.98 -11.57
CA ASN A 84 -0.63 9.28 -10.83
C ASN A 84 0.45 9.91 -11.71
N THR A 85 0.72 9.33 -12.88
CA THR A 85 1.78 9.81 -13.77
C THR A 85 1.32 10.95 -14.67
N LEU A 86 0.05 11.00 -15.02
CA LEU A 86 -0.58 12.13 -15.70
C LEU A 86 -0.42 13.42 -14.89
N THR A 87 -0.68 13.36 -13.59
CA THR A 87 -0.49 14.50 -12.68
C THR A 87 0.95 14.98 -12.69
N ILE A 88 1.93 14.06 -12.61
CA ILE A 88 3.35 14.39 -12.63
C ILE A 88 3.76 15.08 -13.96
N ALA A 89 3.19 14.67 -15.09
CA ALA A 89 3.47 15.28 -16.37
C ALA A 89 2.88 16.68 -16.54
N THR A 90 1.79 16.97 -15.83
CA THR A 90 1.01 18.22 -16.04
C THR A 90 1.22 19.29 -14.97
N TYR A 91 1.82 18.95 -13.81
CA TYR A 91 1.89 19.85 -12.65
C TYR A 91 2.57 21.20 -12.94
N GLY A 92 3.63 21.22 -13.78
CA GLY A 92 4.32 22.46 -14.14
C GLY A 92 3.43 23.42 -14.92
N LYS A 93 2.62 22.91 -15.84
CA LYS A 93 1.67 23.69 -16.62
C LYS A 93 0.49 24.16 -15.76
N ILE A 94 -0.01 23.30 -14.88
CA ILE A 94 -1.03 23.64 -13.90
C ILE A 94 -0.55 24.77 -12.98
N GLY A 95 0.66 24.64 -12.44
CA GLY A 95 1.25 25.65 -11.56
C GLY A 95 1.42 27.00 -12.23
N SER A 96 1.78 27.01 -13.52
CA SER A 96 1.88 28.24 -14.31
C SER A 96 0.51 28.86 -14.59
N ASP A 97 -0.47 28.05 -14.99
CA ASP A 97 -1.83 28.54 -15.31
C ASP A 97 -2.58 29.07 -14.09
N LEU A 98 -2.34 28.48 -12.92
CA LEU A 98 -2.99 28.87 -11.67
C LEU A 98 -2.13 29.85 -10.82
N ASN A 99 -0.97 30.30 -11.34
CA ASN A 99 -0.01 31.16 -10.63
C ASN A 99 0.38 30.60 -9.24
N ALA A 100 0.57 29.29 -9.13
CA ALA A 100 0.75 28.56 -7.87
C ALA A 100 1.89 27.53 -7.96
N LEU A 101 2.99 27.84 -8.66
CA LEU A 101 4.12 26.94 -8.84
C LEU A 101 4.70 26.40 -7.52
N ASN A 102 4.70 27.24 -6.48
CA ASN A 102 5.21 26.89 -5.15
C ASN A 102 4.32 25.84 -4.42
N SER A 103 3.07 25.68 -4.85
CA SER A 103 2.09 24.81 -4.21
C SER A 103 1.75 23.57 -5.04
N THR A 104 2.46 23.33 -6.15
CA THR A 104 2.15 22.22 -7.07
C THR A 104 2.38 20.84 -6.45
N SER A 105 3.28 20.71 -5.47
CA SER A 105 3.47 19.46 -4.72
C SER A 105 2.17 19.00 -4.04
N TRP A 106 1.35 19.93 -3.57
CA TRP A 106 0.07 19.64 -2.94
C TRP A 106 -0.94 18.93 -3.84
N ILE A 107 -0.84 19.09 -5.16
CA ILE A 107 -1.71 18.40 -6.14
C ILE A 107 -1.54 16.87 -6.00
N SER A 108 -0.32 16.41 -5.84
CA SER A 108 -0.02 14.97 -5.64
C SER A 108 -0.20 14.57 -4.18
N THR A 109 0.29 15.37 -3.24
CA THR A 109 0.24 15.09 -1.80
C THR A 109 -1.19 14.90 -1.30
N SER A 110 -2.13 15.77 -1.68
CA SER A 110 -3.54 15.66 -1.28
C SER A 110 -4.20 14.37 -1.75
N TYR A 111 -3.89 13.93 -2.97
CA TYR A 111 -4.36 12.65 -3.52
C TYR A 111 -3.78 11.45 -2.76
N PHE A 112 -2.46 11.36 -2.65
CA PHE A 112 -1.81 10.22 -1.97
C PHE A 112 -2.16 10.13 -0.51
N LEU A 113 -2.37 11.27 0.14
CA LEU A 113 -2.74 11.37 1.53
C LEU A 113 -4.09 10.72 1.79
N THR A 114 -5.11 11.09 1.03
CA THR A 114 -6.44 10.49 1.18
C THR A 114 -6.49 9.05 0.67
N LEU A 115 -5.79 8.74 -0.44
CA LEU A 115 -5.65 7.38 -0.93
C LEU A 115 -5.12 6.46 0.17
N THR A 116 -4.02 6.84 0.81
CA THR A 116 -3.37 6.03 1.86
C THR A 116 -4.22 5.90 3.11
N ALA A 117 -4.84 7.00 3.55
CA ALA A 117 -5.66 7.03 4.75
C ALA A 117 -6.94 6.20 4.63
N PHE A 118 -7.56 6.18 3.45
CA PHE A 118 -8.82 5.48 3.23
C PHE A 118 -8.64 4.01 2.79
N GLN A 119 -7.48 3.61 2.28
CA GLN A 119 -7.24 2.23 1.86
C GLN A 119 -7.58 1.17 2.93
N PRO A 120 -7.13 1.28 4.20
CA PRO A 120 -7.44 0.28 5.22
C PRO A 120 -8.95 0.24 5.55
N LEU A 121 -9.64 1.38 5.49
CA LEU A 121 -11.06 1.45 5.76
C LEU A 121 -11.87 0.64 4.75
N TYR A 122 -11.49 0.63 3.47
CA TYR A 122 -12.17 -0.15 2.44
C TYR A 122 -12.11 -1.67 2.68
N GLY A 123 -11.13 -2.18 3.40
CA GLY A 123 -11.09 -3.59 3.81
C GLY A 123 -12.37 -3.93 4.57
N ARG A 124 -12.60 -3.26 5.70
CA ARG A 124 -13.75 -3.50 6.58
C ARG A 124 -15.08 -3.04 5.97
N LEU A 125 -15.09 -1.87 5.33
CA LEU A 125 -16.29 -1.38 4.65
C LEU A 125 -16.79 -2.38 3.59
N SER A 126 -15.87 -3.02 2.87
CA SER A 126 -16.25 -4.01 1.87
C SER A 126 -16.81 -5.31 2.47
N ASP A 127 -16.47 -5.64 3.72
CA ASP A 127 -17.10 -6.75 4.46
C ASP A 127 -18.51 -6.37 4.91
N ILE A 128 -18.71 -5.13 5.37
CA ILE A 128 -19.99 -4.65 5.90
C ILE A 128 -21.02 -4.41 4.79
N PHE A 129 -20.63 -3.67 3.74
CA PHE A 129 -21.54 -3.24 2.67
C PHE A 129 -21.56 -4.17 1.47
N GLY A 130 -20.53 -4.97 1.30
CA GLY A 130 -20.31 -5.82 0.13
C GLY A 130 -19.26 -5.27 -0.82
N ARG A 131 -18.59 -6.16 -1.55
CA ARG A 131 -17.48 -5.82 -2.47
C ARG A 131 -17.96 -4.94 -3.63
N LYS A 132 -19.13 -5.28 -4.20
CA LYS A 132 -19.72 -4.57 -5.35
C LYS A 132 -20.06 -3.13 -5.00
N GLU A 133 -20.79 -2.93 -3.92
CA GLU A 133 -21.25 -1.63 -3.45
C GLU A 133 -20.08 -0.70 -3.14
N CYS A 134 -19.06 -1.19 -2.44
CA CYS A 134 -17.84 -0.43 -2.15
C CYS A 134 -17.05 -0.07 -3.41
N LEU A 135 -16.97 -1.00 -4.36
CA LEU A 135 -16.28 -0.74 -5.62
C LEU A 135 -17.01 0.31 -6.47
N LEU A 136 -18.34 0.21 -6.58
CA LEU A 136 -19.16 1.21 -7.27
C LEU A 136 -19.06 2.59 -6.64
N PHE A 137 -19.06 2.65 -5.30
CA PHE A 137 -18.82 3.89 -4.55
C PHE A 137 -17.44 4.46 -4.87
N ALA A 138 -16.39 3.63 -4.87
CA ALA A 138 -15.04 4.05 -5.17
C ALA A 138 -14.90 4.64 -6.59
N TYR A 139 -15.50 4.00 -7.61
CA TYR A 139 -15.55 4.54 -8.98
C TYR A 139 -16.27 5.88 -9.06
N THR A 140 -17.41 6.01 -8.37
CA THR A 140 -18.19 7.26 -8.34
C THR A 140 -17.38 8.40 -7.75
N VAL A 141 -16.78 8.18 -6.57
CA VAL A 141 -15.98 9.19 -5.85
C VAL A 141 -14.74 9.57 -6.66
N PHE A 142 -14.04 8.60 -7.25
CA PHE A 142 -12.88 8.86 -8.11
C PHE A 142 -13.28 9.69 -9.33
N GLY A 143 -14.34 9.29 -10.03
CA GLY A 143 -14.82 10.00 -11.21
C GLY A 143 -15.23 11.44 -10.89
N LEU A 144 -16.00 11.65 -9.83
CA LEU A 144 -16.39 13.00 -9.39
C LEU A 144 -15.18 13.86 -8.99
N GLY A 145 -14.19 13.25 -8.30
CA GLY A 145 -12.93 13.91 -7.99
C GLY A 145 -12.18 14.35 -9.24
N CYS A 146 -12.05 13.47 -10.25
CA CYS A 146 -11.41 13.80 -11.53
C CYS A 146 -12.17 14.89 -12.30
N LEU A 147 -13.51 14.84 -12.29
CA LEU A 147 -14.33 15.90 -12.89
C LEU A 147 -14.12 17.24 -12.16
N GLY A 148 -14.10 17.23 -10.83
CA GLY A 148 -13.80 18.41 -10.01
C GLY A 148 -12.41 18.99 -10.31
N CYS A 149 -11.39 18.14 -10.51
CA CYS A 149 -10.05 18.60 -10.94
C CYS A 149 -10.12 19.34 -12.29
N GLY A 150 -10.88 18.81 -13.25
CA GLY A 150 -11.03 19.46 -14.55
C GLY A 150 -11.81 20.79 -14.50
N LEU A 151 -12.68 20.97 -13.51
CA LEU A 151 -13.49 22.18 -13.33
C LEU A 151 -12.87 23.21 -12.39
N SER A 152 -11.76 22.88 -11.72
CA SER A 152 -11.11 23.74 -10.71
C SER A 152 -10.60 25.06 -11.31
N ARG A 153 -10.77 26.14 -10.54
CA ARG A 153 -10.40 27.50 -10.90
C ARG A 153 -9.13 27.97 -10.20
N ASP A 154 -8.88 27.43 -9.05
CA ASP A 154 -7.69 27.72 -8.23
C ASP A 154 -7.03 26.44 -7.70
N ILE A 155 -5.85 26.59 -7.11
CA ILE A 155 -5.06 25.47 -6.58
C ILE A 155 -5.77 24.77 -5.41
N THR A 156 -6.56 25.48 -4.62
CA THR A 156 -7.25 24.95 -3.44
C THR A 156 -8.39 24.02 -3.87
N GLU A 157 -9.24 24.48 -4.82
CA GLU A 157 -10.29 23.64 -5.42
C GLU A 157 -9.69 22.38 -6.07
N LEU A 158 -8.54 22.54 -6.74
CA LEU A 158 -7.84 21.41 -7.34
C LEU A 158 -7.36 20.42 -6.28
N CYS A 159 -6.71 20.88 -5.20
CA CYS A 159 -6.23 20.02 -4.11
C CYS A 159 -7.38 19.30 -3.39
N VAL A 160 -8.51 19.98 -3.14
CA VAL A 160 -9.71 19.35 -2.57
C VAL A 160 -10.26 18.28 -3.50
N SER A 161 -10.37 18.57 -4.80
CA SER A 161 -10.83 17.61 -5.80
C SER A 161 -9.88 16.41 -5.92
N ARG A 162 -8.57 16.63 -5.82
CA ARG A 162 -7.54 15.58 -5.73
C ARG A 162 -7.71 14.70 -4.50
N ALA A 163 -8.00 15.31 -3.33
CA ALA A 163 -8.29 14.57 -2.12
C ALA A 163 -9.52 13.67 -2.29
N VAL A 164 -10.59 14.18 -2.92
CA VAL A 164 -11.78 13.38 -3.24
C VAL A 164 -11.43 12.23 -4.19
N ALA A 165 -10.68 12.49 -5.26
CA ALA A 165 -10.23 11.45 -6.19
C ALA A 165 -9.38 10.38 -5.48
N GLY A 166 -8.52 10.77 -4.52
CA GLY A 166 -7.70 9.86 -3.73
C GLY A 166 -8.51 8.89 -2.87
N ILE A 167 -9.63 9.33 -2.28
CA ILE A 167 -10.56 8.46 -1.56
C ILE A 167 -11.04 7.32 -2.47
N GLY A 168 -11.50 7.67 -3.68
CA GLY A 168 -11.95 6.67 -4.65
C GLY A 168 -10.83 5.76 -5.15
N GLY A 169 -9.64 6.33 -5.45
CA GLY A 169 -8.47 5.58 -5.91
C GLY A 169 -7.99 4.55 -4.90
N GLY A 170 -8.01 4.89 -3.60
CA GLY A 170 -7.70 3.97 -2.51
C GLY A 170 -8.64 2.76 -2.48
N GLY A 171 -9.96 3.02 -2.63
CA GLY A 171 -10.98 1.98 -2.70
C GLY A 171 -10.83 1.07 -3.91
N MET A 172 -10.58 1.66 -5.08
CA MET A 172 -10.40 0.88 -6.32
C MET A 172 -9.22 -0.09 -6.20
N ASN A 173 -8.07 0.33 -5.67
CA ASN A 173 -6.91 -0.53 -5.49
C ASN A 173 -7.15 -1.65 -4.46
N ALA A 174 -7.71 -1.31 -3.30
CA ALA A 174 -7.92 -2.27 -2.22
C ALA A 174 -9.01 -3.29 -2.58
N VAL A 175 -10.21 -2.81 -2.96
CA VAL A 175 -11.38 -3.68 -3.18
C VAL A 175 -11.18 -4.59 -4.39
N VAL A 176 -10.52 -4.12 -5.47
CA VAL A 176 -10.22 -5.00 -6.63
C VAL A 176 -9.32 -6.15 -6.22
N THR A 177 -8.27 -5.90 -5.43
CA THR A 177 -7.37 -6.96 -4.96
C THR A 177 -8.09 -7.94 -4.03
N ILE A 178 -8.93 -7.44 -3.12
CA ILE A 178 -9.77 -8.26 -2.24
C ILE A 178 -10.71 -9.14 -3.07
N LEU A 179 -11.43 -8.54 -4.03
CA LEU A 179 -12.38 -9.25 -4.90
C LEU A 179 -11.70 -10.36 -5.71
N VAL A 180 -10.53 -10.09 -6.30
CA VAL A 180 -9.76 -11.12 -7.02
C VAL A 180 -9.33 -12.24 -6.06
N THR A 181 -8.95 -11.89 -4.83
CA THR A 181 -8.58 -12.87 -3.80
C THR A 181 -9.75 -13.76 -3.41
N ASP A 182 -10.97 -13.22 -3.34
CA ASP A 182 -12.18 -13.98 -3.01
C ASP A 182 -12.62 -14.93 -4.14
N LEU A 183 -12.34 -14.56 -5.40
CA LEU A 183 -12.77 -15.31 -6.59
C LEU A 183 -11.77 -16.37 -7.07
N VAL A 184 -10.50 -16.27 -6.67
CA VAL A 184 -9.40 -17.08 -7.21
C VAL A 184 -8.83 -18.00 -6.13
N SER A 185 -8.46 -19.24 -6.53
CA SER A 185 -7.80 -20.19 -5.63
C SER A 185 -6.49 -19.61 -5.06
N LEU A 186 -6.16 -19.95 -3.81
CA LEU A 186 -4.94 -19.46 -3.14
C LEU A 186 -3.67 -19.70 -3.99
N ARG A 187 -3.62 -20.83 -4.68
CA ARG A 187 -2.50 -21.22 -5.55
C ARG A 187 -2.34 -20.33 -6.78
N ASP A 188 -3.44 -19.82 -7.33
CA ASP A 188 -3.45 -19.00 -8.55
C ASP A 188 -3.39 -17.49 -8.25
N ARG A 189 -3.61 -17.06 -7.01
CA ARG A 189 -3.64 -15.63 -6.61
C ARG A 189 -2.39 -14.86 -7.01
N GLY A 190 -1.22 -15.50 -6.92
CA GLY A 190 0.05 -14.89 -7.33
C GLY A 190 0.10 -14.55 -8.82
N VAL A 191 -0.45 -15.41 -9.68
CA VAL A 191 -0.52 -15.17 -11.14
C VAL A 191 -1.50 -14.03 -11.43
N TRP A 192 -2.67 -14.05 -10.77
CA TRP A 192 -3.67 -12.98 -10.94
C TRP A 192 -3.18 -11.63 -10.44
N GLN A 193 -2.43 -11.61 -9.32
CA GLN A 193 -1.75 -10.40 -8.86
C GLN A 193 -0.74 -9.89 -9.90
N GLY A 194 -0.06 -10.79 -10.59
CA GLY A 194 0.81 -10.43 -11.71
C GLY A 194 0.06 -9.75 -12.86
N TYR A 195 -1.14 -10.23 -13.22
CA TYR A 195 -1.98 -9.57 -14.23
C TYR A 195 -2.44 -8.18 -13.77
N ILE A 196 -2.84 -8.01 -12.51
CA ILE A 196 -3.16 -6.71 -11.92
C ILE A 196 -1.96 -5.76 -12.03
N ASN A 197 -0.76 -6.24 -11.73
CA ASN A 197 0.46 -5.43 -11.82
C ASN A 197 0.80 -5.02 -13.27
N ILE A 198 0.50 -5.87 -14.27
CA ILE A 198 0.64 -5.49 -15.70
C ILE A 198 -0.28 -4.32 -16.03
N VAL A 199 -1.54 -4.43 -15.63
CA VAL A 199 -2.53 -3.37 -15.86
C VAL A 199 -2.09 -2.06 -15.20
N PHE A 200 -1.66 -2.11 -13.94
CA PHE A 200 -1.14 -0.96 -13.20
C PHE A 200 0.06 -0.34 -13.93
N ALA A 201 1.04 -1.14 -14.32
CA ALA A 201 2.24 -0.66 -15.01
C ALA A 201 1.93 -0.06 -16.39
N SER A 202 0.95 -0.59 -17.12
CA SER A 202 0.49 -0.01 -18.39
C SER A 202 -0.15 1.35 -18.20
N GLY A 203 -0.92 1.54 -17.10
CA GLY A 203 -1.48 2.83 -16.71
C GLY A 203 -0.37 3.85 -16.39
N VAL A 204 0.61 3.46 -15.57
CA VAL A 204 1.79 4.29 -15.25
C VAL A 204 2.54 4.71 -16.53
N ALA A 205 2.76 3.77 -17.44
CA ALA A 205 3.49 4.04 -18.68
C ALA A 205 2.71 4.98 -19.63
N ALA A 206 1.38 4.86 -19.67
CA ALA A 206 0.53 5.68 -20.53
C ALA A 206 0.28 7.09 -19.97
N GLY A 207 0.27 7.25 -18.64
CA GLY A 207 -0.20 8.48 -18.00
C GLY A 207 0.62 9.72 -18.34
N ALA A 208 1.96 9.63 -18.31
CA ALA A 208 2.81 10.78 -18.61
C ALA A 208 2.71 11.22 -20.09
N PRO A 209 2.78 10.34 -21.11
CA PRO A 209 2.56 10.73 -22.49
C PRO A 209 1.17 11.29 -22.74
N VAL A 210 0.12 10.65 -22.24
CA VAL A 210 -1.28 11.11 -22.39
C VAL A 210 -1.46 12.48 -21.72
N GLY A 211 -0.97 12.64 -20.49
CA GLY A 211 -1.03 13.90 -19.76
C GLY A 211 -0.33 15.03 -20.48
N GLY A 212 0.89 14.79 -20.99
CA GLY A 212 1.66 15.77 -21.76
C GLY A 212 0.97 16.18 -23.05
N ILE A 213 0.51 15.21 -23.86
CA ILE A 213 -0.19 15.48 -25.13
C ILE A 213 -1.46 16.28 -24.88
N LEU A 214 -2.29 15.88 -23.90
CA LEU A 214 -3.53 16.60 -23.60
C LEU A 214 -3.26 18.00 -23.06
N ALA A 215 -2.28 18.14 -22.17
CA ALA A 215 -1.90 19.45 -21.63
C ALA A 215 -1.41 20.41 -22.71
N ASP A 216 -0.70 19.92 -23.71
CA ASP A 216 -0.16 20.75 -24.80
C ASP A 216 -1.17 21.04 -25.91
N SER A 217 -2.16 20.16 -26.13
CA SER A 217 -3.15 20.30 -27.21
C SER A 217 -4.42 21.03 -26.76
N ILE A 218 -5.21 20.40 -25.87
CA ILE A 218 -6.55 20.87 -25.45
C ILE A 218 -6.60 21.42 -24.03
N GLY A 219 -5.49 21.32 -23.28
CA GLY A 219 -5.34 21.81 -21.94
C GLY A 219 -5.41 20.71 -20.86
N TRP A 220 -4.69 20.93 -19.76
CA TRP A 220 -4.56 19.97 -18.66
C TRP A 220 -5.88 19.62 -17.97
N ARG A 221 -6.85 20.53 -18.01
CA ARG A 221 -8.20 20.28 -17.44
C ARG A 221 -8.87 19.06 -18.06
N TRP A 222 -8.71 18.85 -19.37
CA TRP A 222 -9.24 17.69 -20.08
C TRP A 222 -8.52 16.39 -19.73
N ALA A 223 -7.27 16.48 -19.29
CA ALA A 223 -6.54 15.30 -18.84
C ALA A 223 -7.17 14.69 -17.57
N PHE A 224 -7.77 15.51 -16.71
CA PHE A 224 -8.53 15.04 -15.55
C PHE A 224 -10.01 14.77 -15.90
N ALA A 225 -10.69 15.73 -16.49
CA ALA A 225 -12.11 15.59 -16.81
C ALA A 225 -12.41 14.39 -17.73
N GLY A 226 -11.51 14.06 -18.66
CA GLY A 226 -11.60 12.92 -19.55
C GLY A 226 -11.57 11.55 -18.85
N GLN A 227 -11.09 11.49 -17.61
CA GLN A 227 -11.13 10.26 -16.81
C GLN A 227 -12.53 9.96 -16.25
N PHE A 228 -13.37 10.99 -16.06
CA PHE A 228 -14.73 10.80 -15.56
C PHE A 228 -15.60 9.88 -16.42
N PRO A 229 -15.77 10.10 -17.74
CA PRO A 229 -16.57 9.20 -18.57
C PRO A 229 -16.00 7.77 -18.61
N ILE A 230 -14.67 7.60 -18.55
CA ILE A 230 -14.04 6.28 -18.52
C ILE A 230 -14.32 5.58 -17.18
N ALA A 231 -14.25 6.32 -16.06
CA ALA A 231 -14.61 5.79 -14.75
C ALA A 231 -16.09 5.39 -14.68
N MET A 232 -17.00 6.17 -15.30
CA MET A 232 -18.43 5.83 -15.37
C MET A 232 -18.69 4.63 -16.27
N LEU A 233 -17.95 4.46 -17.36
CA LEU A 233 -18.02 3.26 -18.19
C LEU A 233 -17.55 2.01 -17.39
N ALA A 234 -16.47 2.11 -16.65
CA ALA A 234 -16.01 1.03 -15.76
C ALA A 234 -17.03 0.75 -14.64
N TRP A 235 -17.62 1.77 -14.06
CA TRP A 235 -18.72 1.65 -13.10
C TRP A 235 -19.88 0.86 -13.68
N LEU A 236 -20.33 1.22 -14.88
CA LEU A 236 -21.42 0.52 -15.57
C LEU A 236 -21.06 -0.93 -15.88
N ALA A 237 -19.84 -1.18 -16.35
CA ALA A 237 -19.36 -2.53 -16.63
C ALA A 237 -19.35 -3.40 -15.36
N VAL A 238 -18.87 -2.89 -14.23
CA VAL A 238 -18.89 -3.59 -12.93
C VAL A 238 -20.33 -3.80 -12.46
N PHE A 239 -21.19 -2.80 -12.60
CA PHE A 239 -22.60 -2.90 -12.21
C PHE A 239 -23.32 -4.02 -12.95
N LEU A 240 -23.09 -4.19 -14.26
CA LEU A 240 -23.73 -5.18 -15.11
C LEU A 240 -23.11 -6.58 -14.99
N VAL A 241 -21.78 -6.67 -14.83
CA VAL A 241 -21.06 -7.95 -14.90
C VAL A 241 -20.89 -8.61 -13.52
N LEU A 242 -20.75 -7.79 -12.45
CA LEU A 242 -20.48 -8.31 -11.13
C LEU A 242 -21.79 -8.62 -10.39
N GLU A 243 -22.17 -9.90 -10.39
CA GLU A 243 -23.29 -10.41 -9.59
C GLU A 243 -22.73 -11.14 -8.37
N ILE A 244 -22.80 -10.51 -7.21
CA ILE A 244 -22.43 -11.12 -5.92
C ILE A 244 -23.71 -11.31 -5.11
N PRO A 245 -24.02 -12.52 -4.64
CA PRO A 245 -25.14 -12.73 -3.72
C PRO A 245 -24.96 -11.88 -2.47
N LYS A 246 -26.01 -11.16 -2.09
CA LYS A 246 -25.99 -10.39 -0.82
C LYS A 246 -26.02 -11.37 0.33
N THR A 247 -24.94 -11.45 1.07
CA THR A 247 -24.79 -12.31 2.25
C THR A 247 -25.46 -11.72 3.49
N ASP A 248 -25.62 -10.40 3.53
CA ASP A 248 -26.19 -9.71 4.70
C ASP A 248 -27.39 -8.85 4.27
N HIS A 249 -28.58 -9.23 4.76
CA HIS A 249 -29.85 -8.54 4.53
C HIS A 249 -30.15 -7.47 5.59
N ALA A 250 -29.22 -7.16 6.49
CA ALA A 250 -29.42 -6.12 7.49
C ALA A 250 -29.74 -4.77 6.83
N HIS A 251 -30.63 -4.02 7.45
CA HIS A 251 -31.01 -2.68 6.99
C HIS A 251 -29.77 -1.78 6.93
N TRP A 252 -29.67 -0.89 5.95
CA TRP A 252 -28.49 -0.05 5.71
C TRP A 252 -28.10 0.80 6.96
N THR A 253 -29.08 1.24 7.76
CA THR A 253 -28.83 1.98 9.02
C THR A 253 -28.10 1.13 10.06
N ALA A 254 -28.43 -0.16 10.17
CA ALA A 254 -27.72 -1.09 11.05
C ALA A 254 -26.29 -1.33 10.58
N LYS A 255 -26.05 -1.32 9.26
CA LYS A 255 -24.70 -1.44 8.69
C LYS A 255 -23.85 -0.19 8.96
N VAL A 256 -24.43 1.01 8.85
CA VAL A 256 -23.73 2.26 9.16
C VAL A 256 -23.35 2.35 10.64
N LEU A 257 -24.21 1.87 11.54
CA LEU A 257 -23.91 1.85 12.99
C LEU A 257 -22.77 0.87 13.36
N ARG A 258 -22.42 -0.06 12.49
CA ARG A 258 -21.27 -0.97 12.66
C ARG A 258 -19.94 -0.31 12.30
N ILE A 259 -19.96 0.88 11.67
CA ILE A 259 -18.72 1.59 11.31
C ILE A 259 -18.14 2.24 12.56
N ASP A 260 -16.90 1.96 12.85
CA ASP A 260 -16.13 2.69 13.85
C ASP A 260 -15.66 4.05 13.32
N PHE A 261 -16.54 5.06 13.39
CA PHE A 261 -16.22 6.42 12.95
C PHE A 261 -15.08 7.04 13.76
N LEU A 262 -14.95 6.66 15.04
CA LEU A 262 -13.93 7.24 15.91
C LEU A 262 -12.55 6.67 15.57
N GLY A 263 -12.45 5.35 15.39
CA GLY A 263 -11.22 4.70 14.92
C GLY A 263 -10.85 5.16 13.52
N ALA A 264 -11.83 5.26 12.60
CA ALA A 264 -11.59 5.81 11.26
C ALA A 264 -11.01 7.22 11.30
N PHE A 265 -11.59 8.12 12.11
CA PHE A 265 -11.09 9.49 12.25
C PHE A 265 -9.69 9.53 12.85
N ALA A 266 -9.42 8.74 13.89
CA ALA A 266 -8.11 8.66 14.51
C ALA A 266 -7.05 8.13 13.53
N LEU A 267 -7.35 7.06 12.76
CA LEU A 267 -6.45 6.50 11.76
C LEU A 267 -6.16 7.50 10.63
N VAL A 268 -7.22 8.09 10.05
CA VAL A 268 -7.08 9.09 8.98
C VAL A 268 -6.24 10.28 9.46
N SER A 269 -6.51 10.78 10.67
CA SER A 269 -5.75 11.90 11.26
C SER A 269 -4.29 11.52 11.52
N ALA A 270 -4.01 10.29 11.98
CA ALA A 270 -2.65 9.82 12.23
C ALA A 270 -1.85 9.71 10.92
N VAL A 271 -2.45 9.10 9.89
CA VAL A 271 -1.84 8.98 8.56
C VAL A 271 -1.65 10.36 7.93
N PHE A 272 -2.66 11.25 8.06
CA PHE A 272 -2.55 12.62 7.61
C PHE A 272 -1.38 13.35 8.28
N ALA A 273 -1.30 13.33 9.60
CA ALA A 273 -0.23 13.98 10.36
C ALA A 273 1.15 13.45 9.96
N LEU A 274 1.29 12.12 9.78
CA LEU A 274 2.55 11.52 9.34
C LEU A 274 2.96 12.01 7.95
N LEU A 275 2.07 11.88 6.96
CA LEU A 275 2.39 12.21 5.58
C LEU A 275 2.62 13.71 5.38
N PHE A 276 1.79 14.53 6.03
CA PHE A 276 1.94 15.98 6.04
C PHE A 276 3.26 16.41 6.68
N GLY A 277 3.62 15.81 7.83
CA GLY A 277 4.88 16.12 8.51
C GLY A 277 6.11 15.69 7.69
N LEU A 278 6.07 14.54 7.01
CA LEU A 278 7.14 14.08 6.12
C LEU A 278 7.29 14.97 4.88
N ASP A 279 6.18 15.36 4.25
CA ASP A 279 6.17 16.25 3.09
C ASP A 279 6.69 17.65 3.49
N SER A 280 6.20 18.22 4.59
CA SER A 280 6.66 19.50 5.11
C SER A 280 8.14 19.48 5.50
N GLY A 281 8.64 18.36 6.06
CA GLY A 281 10.06 18.19 6.38
C GLY A 281 10.96 18.26 5.16
N SER A 282 10.51 17.69 4.05
CA SER A 282 11.25 17.72 2.78
C SER A 282 11.19 19.10 2.09
N ASN A 283 10.08 19.84 2.23
CA ASN A 283 9.84 21.10 1.51
C ASN A 283 10.19 22.34 2.34
N ALA A 284 9.75 22.42 3.61
CA ALA A 284 9.96 23.58 4.48
C ALA A 284 11.17 23.43 5.41
N GLY A 285 11.53 22.19 5.76
CA GLY A 285 12.67 21.89 6.61
C GLY A 285 12.30 21.13 7.88
N TRP A 286 13.23 20.30 8.36
CA TRP A 286 13.00 19.37 9.48
C TRP A 286 12.95 20.04 10.88
N ARG A 287 13.32 21.33 10.97
CA ARG A 287 13.32 22.11 12.22
C ARG A 287 12.11 23.03 12.36
N GLU A 288 11.29 23.14 11.34
CA GLU A 288 10.13 23.99 11.33
C GLU A 288 8.97 23.38 12.14
N ASN A 289 8.21 24.23 12.83
CA ASN A 289 7.07 23.79 13.64
C ASN A 289 6.01 23.07 12.81
N ILE A 290 5.83 23.46 11.55
CA ILE A 290 4.91 22.83 10.60
C ILE A 290 5.29 21.36 10.31
N THR A 291 6.53 20.98 10.54
CA THR A 291 7.05 19.61 10.42
C THR A 291 7.01 18.87 11.75
N ILE A 292 7.51 19.52 12.82
CA ILE A 292 7.71 18.88 14.13
C ILE A 292 6.37 18.53 14.77
N ILE A 293 5.40 19.45 14.73
CA ILE A 293 4.09 19.27 15.39
C ILE A 293 3.34 18.06 14.82
N PRO A 294 3.12 17.92 13.49
CA PRO A 294 2.44 16.75 12.94
C PRO A 294 3.18 15.44 13.20
N LEU A 295 4.52 15.43 13.08
CA LEU A 295 5.31 14.24 13.36
C LEU A 295 5.25 13.82 14.84
N ALA A 296 5.26 14.77 15.77
CA ALA A 296 5.10 14.49 17.20
C ALA A 296 3.66 14.04 17.54
N LEU A 297 2.67 14.53 16.84
CA LEU A 297 1.27 14.16 17.02
C LEU A 297 0.97 12.76 16.47
N THR A 298 1.68 12.32 15.46
CA THR A 298 1.48 11.01 14.82
C THR A 298 1.48 9.83 15.80
N PRO A 299 2.50 9.62 16.66
CA PRO A 299 2.48 8.51 17.61
C PRO A 299 1.35 8.61 18.63
N VAL A 300 0.95 9.81 19.00
CA VAL A 300 -0.19 10.03 19.92
C VAL A 300 -1.50 9.61 19.26
N LEU A 301 -1.72 10.01 17.99
CA LEU A 301 -2.92 9.63 17.24
C LEU A 301 -2.94 8.13 16.93
N LEU A 302 -1.78 7.51 16.63
CA LEU A 302 -1.69 6.06 16.45
C LEU A 302 -1.98 5.30 17.74
N ALA A 303 -1.47 5.78 18.88
CA ALA A 303 -1.80 5.20 20.19
C ALA A 303 -3.30 5.33 20.50
N LEU A 304 -3.88 6.51 20.22
CA LEU A 304 -5.32 6.74 20.36
C LEU A 304 -6.13 5.79 19.45
N PHE A 305 -5.72 5.62 18.20
CA PHE A 305 -6.34 4.67 17.29
C PHE A 305 -6.32 3.25 17.86
N VAL A 306 -5.14 2.77 18.33
CA VAL A 306 -5.03 1.43 18.94
C VAL A 306 -5.91 1.29 20.18
N LEU A 307 -5.99 2.32 21.02
CA LEU A 307 -6.87 2.31 22.20
C LEU A 307 -8.35 2.21 21.81
N ILE A 308 -8.78 2.95 20.77
CA ILE A 308 -10.15 2.89 20.27
C ILE A 308 -10.43 1.49 19.72
N GLU A 309 -9.56 0.94 18.86
CA GLU A 309 -9.70 -0.38 18.25
C GLU A 309 -9.80 -1.52 19.28
N VAL A 310 -9.04 -1.42 20.38
CA VAL A 310 -8.99 -2.49 21.41
C VAL A 310 -10.13 -2.38 22.42
N TYR A 311 -10.54 -1.16 22.80
CA TYR A 311 -11.44 -0.96 23.95
C TYR A 311 -12.80 -0.38 23.59
N VAL A 312 -12.96 0.25 22.44
CA VAL A 312 -14.18 1.01 22.09
C VAL A 312 -14.90 0.41 20.88
N ALA A 313 -14.16 -0.02 19.86
CA ALA A 313 -14.73 -0.47 18.60
C ALA A 313 -15.48 -1.80 18.76
N ALA A 314 -16.75 -1.81 18.36
CA ALA A 314 -17.54 -3.04 18.29
C ALA A 314 -17.13 -3.93 17.10
N ASP A 315 -16.88 -3.29 15.94
CA ASP A 315 -16.40 -3.91 14.71
C ASP A 315 -15.11 -3.19 14.25
N PRO A 316 -13.92 -3.55 14.80
CA PRO A 316 -12.67 -2.85 14.54
C PRO A 316 -12.25 -2.91 13.07
N PHE A 317 -11.69 -1.81 12.53
CA PHE A 317 -11.12 -1.77 11.16
C PHE A 317 -9.89 -2.67 11.02
N THR A 318 -9.11 -2.75 12.09
CA THR A 318 -7.86 -3.49 12.11
C THR A 318 -7.73 -4.27 13.43
N PRO A 319 -8.45 -5.41 13.53
CA PRO A 319 -8.43 -6.20 14.74
C PRO A 319 -7.01 -6.48 15.23
N GLY A 320 -6.78 -6.33 16.53
CA GLY A 320 -5.44 -6.50 17.13
C GLY A 320 -4.81 -7.85 16.81
N HIS A 321 -5.62 -8.92 16.67
CA HIS A 321 -5.16 -10.24 16.28
C HIS A 321 -4.66 -10.32 14.83
N VAL A 322 -5.04 -9.38 13.94
CA VAL A 322 -4.57 -9.28 12.56
C VAL A 322 -3.28 -8.45 12.49
N ILE A 323 -3.27 -7.26 13.10
CA ILE A 323 -2.09 -6.39 13.06
C ILE A 323 -0.92 -6.93 13.87
N LEU A 324 -1.19 -7.41 15.09
CA LEU A 324 -0.15 -7.87 16.01
C LEU A 324 0.22 -9.34 15.84
N ASN A 325 -0.39 -10.05 14.90
CA ASN A 325 -0.02 -11.42 14.57
C ASN A 325 1.42 -11.46 14.02
N PRO A 326 2.38 -12.12 14.68
CA PRO A 326 3.79 -12.03 14.29
C PRO A 326 4.10 -12.38 12.84
N PRO A 327 3.55 -13.45 12.23
CA PRO A 327 3.72 -13.74 10.81
C PRO A 327 3.18 -12.66 9.88
N LEU A 328 2.03 -12.04 10.23
CA LEU A 328 1.43 -10.98 9.43
C LEU A 328 2.20 -9.68 9.57
N LEU A 329 2.57 -9.32 10.80
CA LEU A 329 3.39 -8.15 11.08
C LEU A 329 4.75 -8.23 10.35
N ALA A 330 5.38 -9.40 10.34
CA ALA A 330 6.60 -9.64 9.58
C ALA A 330 6.41 -9.38 8.08
N ALA A 331 5.29 -9.84 7.50
CA ALA A 331 4.95 -9.58 6.10
C ALA A 331 4.66 -8.10 5.84
N TYR A 332 3.92 -7.41 6.72
CA TYR A 332 3.66 -5.98 6.61
C TYR A 332 4.95 -5.15 6.68
N LEU A 333 5.82 -5.43 7.65
CA LEU A 333 7.10 -4.74 7.80
C LEU A 333 8.04 -5.02 6.62
N SER A 334 8.07 -6.25 6.12
CA SER A 334 8.85 -6.58 4.91
C SER A 334 8.39 -5.77 3.71
N ASN A 335 7.07 -5.65 3.53
CA ASN A 335 6.46 -4.87 2.46
C ASN A 335 6.74 -3.37 2.62
N PHE A 336 6.61 -2.85 3.85
CA PHE A 336 6.93 -1.47 4.20
C PHE A 336 8.38 -1.10 3.85
N PHE A 337 9.35 -1.84 4.39
CA PHE A 337 10.77 -1.59 4.15
C PHE A 337 11.19 -1.84 2.70
N GLY A 338 10.65 -2.89 2.06
CA GLY A 338 10.96 -3.22 0.68
C GLY A 338 10.48 -2.18 -0.31
N VAL A 339 9.24 -1.69 -0.14
CA VAL A 339 8.68 -0.63 -1.00
C VAL A 339 9.35 0.71 -0.71
N ALA A 340 9.70 1.00 0.56
CA ALA A 340 10.47 2.19 0.91
C ALA A 340 11.82 2.23 0.20
N ALA A 341 12.55 1.11 0.19
CA ALA A 341 13.82 0.99 -0.51
C ALA A 341 13.66 1.16 -2.03
N GLN A 342 12.66 0.51 -2.64
CA GLN A 342 12.39 0.59 -4.07
C GLN A 342 12.06 2.03 -4.51
N MET A 343 11.14 2.69 -3.82
CA MET A 343 10.70 4.05 -4.18
C MET A 343 11.79 5.09 -3.94
N GLY A 344 12.60 4.91 -2.89
CA GLY A 344 13.79 5.73 -2.67
C GLY A 344 14.75 5.69 -3.86
N VAL A 345 14.99 4.52 -4.49
CA VAL A 345 15.81 4.43 -5.69
C VAL A 345 15.14 5.09 -6.89
N LEU A 346 13.89 4.71 -7.18
CA LEU A 346 13.20 5.15 -8.40
C LEU A 346 13.08 6.67 -8.50
N PHE A 347 12.82 7.33 -7.38
CA PHE A 347 12.69 8.77 -7.33
C PHE A 347 14.01 9.49 -7.68
N PHE A 348 15.14 9.01 -7.14
CA PHE A 348 16.43 9.68 -7.33
C PHE A 348 17.17 9.30 -8.60
N ILE A 349 16.91 8.13 -9.14
CA ILE A 349 17.58 7.71 -10.37
C ILE A 349 17.11 8.53 -11.59
N ALA A 350 15.84 8.93 -11.61
CA ALA A 350 15.32 9.85 -12.61
C ALA A 350 16.04 11.21 -12.55
N LEU A 351 16.26 11.71 -11.32
CA LEU A 351 17.01 12.93 -11.07
C LEU A 351 18.48 12.77 -11.47
N PHE A 352 19.12 11.64 -11.22
CA PHE A 352 20.47 11.34 -11.65
C PHE A 352 20.61 11.44 -13.18
N PHE A 353 19.72 10.81 -13.93
CA PHE A 353 19.77 10.87 -15.40
C PHE A 353 19.60 12.29 -15.93
N GLN A 354 18.74 13.10 -15.32
CA GLN A 354 18.51 14.47 -15.77
C GLN A 354 19.58 15.44 -15.27
N ALA A 355 19.85 15.47 -13.96
CA ALA A 355 20.77 16.44 -13.34
C ALA A 355 22.25 16.09 -13.53
N ALA A 356 22.66 14.83 -13.28
CA ALA A 356 24.06 14.41 -13.30
C ALA A 356 24.52 13.91 -14.68
N ALA A 357 23.64 13.20 -15.42
CA ALA A 357 23.96 12.70 -16.76
C ALA A 357 23.56 13.70 -17.87
N GLY A 358 22.81 14.75 -17.55
CA GLY A 358 22.43 15.82 -18.50
C GLY A 358 21.43 15.36 -19.57
N MET A 359 20.68 14.28 -19.31
CA MET A 359 19.70 13.74 -20.24
C MET A 359 18.42 14.57 -20.27
N SER A 360 17.70 14.55 -21.40
CA SER A 360 16.33 15.06 -21.46
C SER A 360 15.38 14.22 -20.61
N ALA A 361 14.24 14.79 -20.20
CA ALA A 361 13.21 14.06 -19.45
C ALA A 361 12.74 12.81 -20.21
N THR A 362 12.56 12.91 -21.54
CA THR A 362 12.18 11.78 -22.40
C THR A 362 13.24 10.67 -22.40
N ALA A 363 14.52 11.02 -22.55
CA ALA A 363 15.61 10.05 -22.53
C ALA A 363 15.77 9.40 -21.15
N SER A 364 15.62 10.17 -20.06
CA SER A 364 15.58 9.67 -18.69
C SER A 364 14.44 8.67 -18.48
N GLY A 365 13.24 9.00 -18.97
CA GLY A 365 12.08 8.10 -18.93
C GLY A 365 12.33 6.79 -19.68
N ALA A 366 12.95 6.85 -20.86
CA ALA A 366 13.31 5.65 -21.64
C ALA A 366 14.25 4.71 -20.88
N MET A 367 15.17 5.24 -20.06
CA MET A 367 16.07 4.44 -19.22
C MET A 367 15.34 3.70 -18.09
N LEU A 368 14.10 4.08 -17.76
CA LEU A 368 13.28 3.40 -16.75
C LEU A 368 12.39 2.29 -17.35
N VAL A 369 12.26 2.18 -18.68
CA VAL A 369 11.46 1.15 -19.33
C VAL A 369 11.91 -0.27 -18.96
N PRO A 370 13.22 -0.60 -18.96
CA PRO A 370 13.68 -1.92 -18.51
C PRO A 370 13.27 -2.23 -17.07
N ASN A 371 13.33 -1.25 -16.15
CA ASN A 371 12.86 -1.42 -14.78
C ASN A 371 11.40 -1.90 -14.74
N THR A 372 10.51 -1.29 -15.51
CA THR A 372 9.10 -1.72 -15.56
C THR A 372 8.96 -3.13 -16.11
N ALA A 373 9.68 -3.45 -17.19
CA ALA A 373 9.63 -4.77 -17.82
C ALA A 373 10.12 -5.89 -16.87
N PHE A 374 11.25 -5.67 -16.18
CA PHE A 374 11.80 -6.63 -15.21
C PHE A 374 10.94 -6.73 -13.94
N GLY A 375 10.31 -5.65 -13.50
CA GLY A 375 9.35 -5.67 -12.39
C GLY A 375 8.13 -6.54 -12.69
N LEU A 376 7.57 -6.41 -13.90
CA LEU A 376 6.48 -7.27 -14.39
C LEU A 376 6.92 -8.73 -14.53
N ALA A 377 8.10 -8.97 -15.09
CA ALA A 377 8.66 -10.30 -15.21
C ALA A 377 8.87 -10.95 -13.82
N GLY A 378 9.32 -10.20 -12.83
CA GLY A 378 9.47 -10.63 -11.45
C GLY A 378 8.13 -11.00 -10.81
N SER A 379 7.13 -10.14 -10.96
CA SER A 379 5.79 -10.36 -10.39
C SER A 379 5.10 -11.58 -10.99
N LEU A 380 5.07 -11.70 -12.33
CA LEU A 380 4.50 -12.85 -13.02
C LEU A 380 5.30 -14.13 -12.78
N GLY A 381 6.63 -14.06 -12.96
CA GLY A 381 7.51 -15.21 -12.75
C GLY A 381 7.44 -15.73 -11.32
N GLY A 382 7.39 -14.82 -10.33
CA GLY A 382 7.14 -15.13 -8.93
C GLY A 382 5.81 -15.84 -8.72
N GLY A 383 4.73 -15.33 -9.32
CA GLY A 383 3.39 -15.92 -9.26
C GLY A 383 3.35 -17.33 -9.86
N PHE A 384 3.94 -17.53 -11.04
CA PHE A 384 4.03 -18.86 -11.69
C PHE A 384 4.89 -19.84 -10.89
N LEU A 385 6.00 -19.38 -10.31
CA LEU A 385 6.88 -20.22 -9.51
C LEU A 385 6.19 -20.65 -8.21
N MET A 386 5.48 -19.74 -7.53
CA MET A 386 4.64 -20.07 -6.36
C MET A 386 3.54 -21.08 -6.71
N ARG A 387 2.88 -20.90 -7.87
CA ARG A 387 1.88 -21.85 -8.36
C ARG A 387 2.44 -23.25 -8.56
N ARG A 388 3.68 -23.38 -9.08
CA ARG A 388 4.33 -24.68 -9.30
C ARG A 388 4.87 -25.31 -8.02
N THR A 389 5.52 -24.52 -7.17
CA THR A 389 6.21 -25.01 -5.96
C THR A 389 5.32 -25.13 -4.74
N GLY A 390 4.22 -24.37 -4.69
CA GLY A 390 3.37 -24.24 -3.51
C GLY A 390 4.03 -23.51 -2.33
N LYS A 391 5.16 -22.82 -2.56
CA LYS A 391 5.99 -22.17 -1.55
C LYS A 391 6.26 -20.73 -1.90
N TYR A 392 6.31 -19.83 -0.90
CA TYR A 392 6.56 -18.39 -1.08
C TYR A 392 7.73 -17.87 -0.25
N TYR A 393 8.10 -18.52 0.85
CA TYR A 393 9.12 -18.01 1.78
C TYR A 393 10.47 -17.72 1.11
N TRP A 394 11.07 -18.76 0.48
CA TRP A 394 12.36 -18.60 -0.19
C TRP A 394 12.31 -17.61 -1.35
N LEU A 395 11.17 -17.55 -2.03
CA LEU A 395 10.98 -16.62 -3.13
C LEU A 395 10.95 -15.17 -2.64
N THR A 396 10.28 -14.91 -1.51
CA THR A 396 10.26 -13.61 -0.84
C THR A 396 11.66 -13.19 -0.38
N MET A 397 12.41 -14.12 0.23
CA MET A 397 13.79 -13.88 0.65
C MET A 397 14.70 -13.54 -0.52
N VAL A 398 14.66 -14.33 -1.60
CA VAL A 398 15.44 -14.07 -2.82
C VAL A 398 15.11 -12.70 -3.40
N GLY A 399 13.83 -12.33 -3.46
CA GLY A 399 13.43 -11.04 -3.98
C GLY A 399 13.99 -9.85 -3.18
N TYR A 400 13.94 -9.87 -1.85
CA TYR A 400 14.54 -8.81 -1.01
C TYR A 400 16.07 -8.83 -1.02
N VAL A 401 16.70 -10.00 -1.11
CA VAL A 401 18.15 -10.11 -1.30
C VAL A 401 18.58 -9.50 -2.64
N MET A 402 17.85 -9.75 -3.73
CA MET A 402 18.10 -9.09 -5.02
C MET A 402 17.95 -7.57 -4.93
N LEU A 403 16.95 -7.07 -4.17
CA LEU A 403 16.77 -5.65 -3.93
C LEU A 403 18.00 -5.04 -3.20
N LEU A 404 18.53 -5.70 -2.19
CA LEU A 404 19.75 -5.25 -1.50
C LEU A 404 20.97 -5.28 -2.44
N PHE A 405 21.17 -6.39 -3.17
CA PHE A 405 22.29 -6.52 -4.10
C PHE A 405 22.26 -5.50 -5.25
N SER A 406 21.08 -5.01 -5.64
CA SER A 406 20.95 -3.99 -6.69
C SER A 406 21.61 -2.66 -6.32
N VAL A 407 21.78 -2.37 -5.02
CA VAL A 407 22.40 -1.12 -4.56
C VAL A 407 23.87 -1.06 -4.96
N ALA A 408 24.59 -2.18 -4.97
CA ALA A 408 26.01 -2.21 -5.32
C ALA A 408 26.29 -1.72 -6.76
N PRO A 409 25.67 -2.27 -7.82
CA PRO A 409 25.84 -1.74 -9.18
C PRO A 409 25.29 -0.32 -9.32
N LEU A 410 24.20 0.05 -8.63
CA LEU A 410 23.70 1.42 -8.67
C LEU A 410 24.74 2.41 -8.15
N VAL A 411 25.35 2.17 -7.00
CA VAL A 411 26.42 3.02 -6.47
C VAL A 411 27.65 3.00 -7.36
N ALA A 412 28.10 1.84 -7.83
CA ALA A 412 29.29 1.70 -8.65
C ALA A 412 29.19 2.49 -9.97
N PHE A 413 28.05 2.36 -10.67
CA PHE A 413 27.88 2.93 -12.01
C PHE A 413 27.31 4.36 -12.03
N THR A 414 26.86 4.90 -10.90
CA THR A 414 26.52 6.33 -10.79
C THR A 414 27.75 7.22 -10.63
N GLY A 415 28.95 6.66 -10.62
CA GLY A 415 30.21 7.39 -10.64
C GLY A 415 31.14 7.13 -9.46
N ALA A 416 30.82 6.18 -8.56
CA ALA A 416 31.72 5.77 -7.49
C ALA A 416 32.94 4.99 -8.04
N VAL A 417 32.75 4.16 -9.07
CA VAL A 417 33.80 3.39 -9.74
C VAL A 417 33.89 3.77 -11.21
N VAL A 418 32.76 3.67 -11.95
CA VAL A 418 32.67 3.99 -13.37
C VAL A 418 31.33 4.71 -13.63
N LYS A 419 31.35 5.76 -14.43
CA LYS A 419 30.13 6.42 -14.87
C LYS A 419 29.57 5.69 -16.10
N SER A 420 28.51 4.88 -15.91
CA SER A 420 27.89 4.11 -16.99
C SER A 420 26.37 4.05 -16.83
N ASN A 421 25.64 4.69 -17.74
CA ASN A 421 24.18 4.67 -17.74
C ASN A 421 23.63 3.24 -17.94
N VAL A 422 24.30 2.41 -18.75
CA VAL A 422 23.93 1.01 -18.96
C VAL A 422 24.08 0.19 -17.66
N GLY A 423 25.18 0.40 -16.93
CA GLY A 423 25.38 -0.24 -15.62
C GLY A 423 24.29 0.13 -14.60
N VAL A 424 23.87 1.40 -14.59
CA VAL A 424 22.75 1.87 -13.75
C VAL A 424 21.45 1.17 -14.16
N VAL A 425 21.14 1.04 -15.44
CA VAL A 425 19.96 0.32 -15.94
C VAL A 425 19.97 -1.16 -15.54
N ILE A 426 21.14 -1.81 -15.55
CA ILE A 426 21.29 -3.19 -15.06
C ILE A 426 20.95 -3.25 -13.56
N GLY A 427 21.48 -2.33 -12.75
CA GLY A 427 21.14 -2.24 -11.32
C GLY A 427 19.64 -2.05 -11.07
N LEU A 428 18.99 -1.16 -11.84
CA LEU A 428 17.55 -0.94 -11.80
C LEU A 428 16.75 -2.18 -12.20
N SER A 429 17.23 -2.93 -13.19
CA SER A 429 16.56 -4.17 -13.64
C SER A 429 16.61 -5.26 -12.58
N ILE A 430 17.73 -5.39 -11.84
CA ILE A 430 17.86 -6.32 -10.71
C ILE A 430 16.93 -5.90 -9.57
N LEU A 431 16.90 -4.60 -9.24
CA LEU A 431 16.00 -4.03 -8.23
C LEU A 431 14.55 -4.34 -8.57
N ALA A 432 14.14 -4.08 -9.79
CA ALA A 432 12.78 -4.26 -10.25
C ALA A 432 12.34 -5.73 -10.25
N LEU A 433 13.21 -6.63 -10.72
CA LEU A 433 12.94 -8.08 -10.70
C LEU A 433 12.74 -8.55 -9.26
N GLY A 434 13.64 -8.16 -8.35
CA GLY A 434 13.55 -8.51 -6.93
C GLY A 434 12.28 -7.95 -6.27
N SER A 435 11.95 -6.67 -6.51
CA SER A 435 10.76 -6.05 -5.94
C SER A 435 9.46 -6.65 -6.49
N GLY A 436 9.39 -6.97 -7.79
CA GLY A 436 8.23 -7.63 -8.39
C GLY A 436 7.94 -8.99 -7.76
N ILE A 437 8.99 -9.79 -7.56
CA ILE A 437 8.90 -11.07 -6.84
C ILE A 437 8.41 -10.85 -5.40
N SER A 438 9.05 -9.95 -4.65
CA SER A 438 8.78 -9.71 -3.23
C SER A 438 7.37 -9.19 -2.98
N ILE A 439 6.91 -8.20 -3.75
CA ILE A 439 5.57 -7.62 -3.60
C ILE A 439 4.49 -8.69 -3.78
N THR A 440 4.65 -9.53 -4.81
CA THR A 440 3.68 -10.58 -5.09
C THR A 440 3.73 -11.69 -4.04
N SER A 441 4.92 -12.17 -3.68
CA SER A 441 5.06 -13.27 -2.72
C SER A 441 4.69 -12.85 -1.28
N THR A 442 4.99 -11.61 -0.88
CA THR A 442 4.59 -11.08 0.43
C THR A 442 3.08 -10.93 0.55
N LEU A 443 2.39 -10.48 -0.52
CA LEU A 443 0.93 -10.43 -0.52
C LEU A 443 0.33 -11.84 -0.35
N ILE A 444 0.87 -12.84 -1.05
CA ILE A 444 0.44 -14.23 -0.89
C ILE A 444 0.74 -14.75 0.53
N ALA A 445 1.87 -14.36 1.12
CA ALA A 445 2.20 -14.69 2.51
C ALA A 445 1.17 -14.11 3.49
N VAL A 446 0.73 -12.86 3.31
CA VAL A 446 -0.34 -12.24 4.10
C VAL A 446 -1.61 -13.06 3.98
N ILE A 447 -2.08 -13.34 2.77
CA ILE A 447 -3.33 -14.07 2.53
C ILE A 447 -3.28 -15.50 3.07
N ALA A 448 -2.14 -16.18 2.96
CA ALA A 448 -1.96 -17.54 3.43
C ALA A 448 -1.92 -17.67 4.97
N ASN A 449 -1.50 -16.62 5.66
CA ASN A 449 -1.39 -16.58 7.12
C ASN A 449 -2.60 -15.93 7.81
N THR A 450 -3.56 -15.45 7.06
CA THR A 450 -4.79 -14.82 7.57
C THR A 450 -5.95 -15.80 7.51
N ASP A 451 -6.86 -15.71 8.47
CA ASP A 451 -8.12 -16.44 8.44
C ASP A 451 -9.04 -15.90 7.33
N PRO A 452 -9.90 -16.73 6.73
CA PRO A 452 -10.74 -16.32 5.61
C PRO A 452 -11.60 -15.07 5.89
N GLU A 453 -12.07 -14.92 7.13
CA GLU A 453 -12.92 -13.80 7.57
C GLU A 453 -12.17 -12.48 7.60
N ASP A 454 -10.88 -12.51 7.92
CA ASP A 454 -10.01 -11.31 8.06
C ASP A 454 -9.20 -10.97 6.80
N THR A 455 -9.32 -11.78 5.75
CA THR A 455 -8.48 -11.63 4.54
C THR A 455 -8.56 -10.23 3.93
N ALA A 456 -9.75 -9.62 3.88
CA ALA A 456 -9.93 -8.29 3.31
C ALA A 456 -9.20 -7.21 4.12
N VAL A 457 -9.32 -7.29 5.44
CA VAL A 457 -8.65 -6.38 6.37
C VAL A 457 -7.13 -6.53 6.28
N ALA A 458 -6.63 -7.77 6.25
CA ALA A 458 -5.19 -8.04 6.12
C ALA A 458 -4.60 -7.50 4.81
N ILE A 459 -5.30 -7.65 3.68
CA ILE A 459 -4.90 -7.07 2.40
C ILE A 459 -4.87 -5.54 2.48
N ALA A 460 -5.91 -4.92 3.04
CA ALA A 460 -5.99 -3.47 3.19
C ALA A 460 -4.86 -2.93 4.09
N CYS A 461 -4.53 -3.62 5.20
CA CYS A 461 -3.37 -3.31 6.03
C CYS A 461 -2.05 -3.42 5.24
N SER A 462 -1.90 -4.45 4.42
CA SER A 462 -0.70 -4.60 3.56
C SER A 462 -0.52 -3.40 2.62
N TYR A 463 -1.60 -2.89 2.03
CA TYR A 463 -1.56 -1.68 1.19
C TYR A 463 -1.23 -0.43 1.99
N LEU A 464 -1.75 -0.28 3.21
CA LEU A 464 -1.40 0.81 4.12
C LEU A 464 0.11 0.84 4.38
N PHE A 465 0.69 -0.28 4.80
CA PHE A 465 2.14 -0.39 5.06
C PHE A 465 2.97 -0.10 3.81
N ARG A 466 2.52 -0.51 2.61
CA ARG A 466 3.18 -0.15 1.34
C ARG A 466 3.16 1.35 1.08
N SER A 467 2.02 2.00 1.26
CA SER A 467 1.89 3.44 1.02
C SER A 467 2.72 4.26 2.00
N LEU A 468 2.72 3.88 3.28
CA LEU A 468 3.57 4.49 4.30
C LEU A 468 5.06 4.29 3.96
N GLY A 469 5.44 3.08 3.53
CA GLY A 469 6.79 2.77 3.07
C GLY A 469 7.21 3.64 1.89
N THR A 470 6.36 3.81 0.88
CA THR A 470 6.60 4.69 -0.27
C THR A 470 6.98 6.10 0.18
N THR A 471 6.15 6.72 1.01
CA THR A 471 6.36 8.09 1.47
C THR A 471 7.60 8.22 2.33
N LEU A 472 7.79 7.31 3.28
CA LEU A 472 8.97 7.34 4.16
C LEU A 472 10.27 7.14 3.37
N GLY A 473 10.29 6.20 2.43
CA GLY A 473 11.47 5.92 1.60
C GLY A 473 11.89 7.13 0.77
N ILE A 474 10.94 7.78 0.12
CA ILE A 474 11.18 9.01 -0.65
C ILE A 474 11.68 10.12 0.29
N SER A 475 10.99 10.37 1.42
CA SER A 475 11.32 11.47 2.33
C SER A 475 12.71 11.32 2.96
N ILE A 476 13.06 10.13 3.46
CA ILE A 476 14.39 9.90 4.05
C ILE A 476 15.48 10.09 2.99
N SER A 477 15.30 9.51 1.82
CA SER A 477 16.29 9.61 0.75
C SER A 477 16.41 11.05 0.23
N THR A 478 15.30 11.81 0.15
CA THR A 478 15.31 13.26 -0.19
C THR A 478 16.10 14.05 0.83
N ALA A 479 15.88 13.82 2.12
CA ALA A 479 16.60 14.53 3.18
C ALA A 479 18.11 14.31 3.09
N VAL A 480 18.54 13.07 2.86
CA VAL A 480 19.98 12.75 2.69
C VAL A 480 20.54 13.41 1.43
N LEU A 481 19.83 13.32 0.29
CA LEU A 481 20.26 13.94 -0.96
C LEU A 481 20.42 15.44 -0.81
N GLN A 482 19.42 16.14 -0.28
CA GLN A 482 19.47 17.60 -0.12
C GLN A 482 20.59 18.04 0.83
N GLN A 483 20.76 17.33 1.96
CA GLN A 483 21.83 17.65 2.91
C GLN A 483 23.23 17.47 2.31
N VAL A 484 23.46 16.37 1.57
CA VAL A 484 24.75 16.12 0.92
C VAL A 484 24.97 17.09 -0.23
N LEU A 485 23.93 17.37 -1.01
CA LEU A 485 24.02 18.33 -2.12
C LEU A 485 24.42 19.72 -1.60
N ARG A 486 23.76 20.21 -0.55
CA ARG A 486 24.08 21.48 0.11
C ARG A 486 25.53 21.53 0.57
N THR A 487 25.98 20.50 1.28
CA THR A 487 27.36 20.42 1.80
C THR A 487 28.40 20.39 0.67
N LYS A 488 28.11 19.65 -0.41
CA LYS A 488 29.03 19.52 -1.53
C LYS A 488 29.06 20.76 -2.42
N LEU A 489 27.92 21.43 -2.63
CA LEU A 489 27.85 22.70 -3.36
C LEU A 489 28.60 23.81 -2.61
N ALA A 490 28.40 23.94 -1.30
CA ALA A 490 29.13 24.91 -0.49
C ALA A 490 30.66 24.69 -0.59
N ALA A 491 31.10 23.41 -0.52
CA ALA A 491 32.53 23.09 -0.67
C ALA A 491 33.08 23.31 -2.09
N ALA A 492 32.26 23.18 -3.15
CA ALA A 492 32.70 23.30 -4.53
C ALA A 492 32.70 24.76 -5.06
N LEU A 493 31.80 25.59 -4.54
CA LEU A 493 31.62 26.98 -5.01
C LEU A 493 32.38 28.01 -4.16
N GLY A 494 33.05 27.59 -3.07
CA GLY A 494 33.85 28.43 -2.19
C GLY A 494 33.00 29.19 -1.15
N ASP A 495 33.69 30.13 -0.45
CA ASP A 495 33.14 30.81 0.75
C ASP A 495 32.09 31.91 0.41
N ASP A 496 31.78 32.12 -0.87
CA ASP A 496 30.71 33.05 -1.27
C ASP A 496 29.34 32.43 -1.02
N SER A 497 28.96 32.45 0.26
CA SER A 497 27.74 31.79 0.78
C SER A 497 26.43 32.33 0.17
N SER A 498 26.46 33.55 -0.42
CA SER A 498 25.30 34.14 -1.08
C SER A 498 25.07 33.52 -2.46
N ARG A 499 26.12 33.44 -3.28
CA ARG A 499 26.08 32.85 -4.63
C ARG A 499 25.83 31.34 -4.57
N ALA A 500 26.42 30.65 -3.60
CA ALA A 500 26.18 29.23 -3.39
C ALA A 500 24.71 28.92 -3.02
N ARG A 501 24.10 29.76 -2.18
CA ARG A 501 22.68 29.64 -1.82
C ARG A 501 21.75 29.95 -3.00
N GLU A 502 22.07 30.97 -3.79
CA GLU A 502 21.32 31.32 -5.00
C GLU A 502 21.33 30.18 -6.02
N ILE A 503 22.52 29.60 -6.26
CA ILE A 503 22.66 28.44 -7.14
C ILE A 503 21.94 27.21 -6.56
N GLU A 504 22.03 26.93 -5.26
CA GLU A 504 21.32 25.85 -4.58
C GLU A 504 19.81 26.01 -4.75
N GLU A 505 19.28 27.19 -4.49
CA GLU A 505 17.85 27.50 -4.61
C GLU A 505 17.38 27.39 -6.07
N GLY A 506 18.14 27.98 -7.03
CA GLY A 506 17.83 27.92 -8.46
C GLY A 506 17.82 26.49 -9.00
N VAL A 507 18.81 25.68 -8.63
CA VAL A 507 18.92 24.27 -9.04
C VAL A 507 17.85 23.42 -8.38
N ARG A 508 17.43 23.76 -7.16
CA ARG A 508 16.33 23.07 -6.45
C ARG A 508 14.97 23.39 -7.07
N GLN A 509 14.80 24.60 -7.59
CA GLN A 509 13.56 25.03 -8.24
C GLN A 509 13.43 24.54 -9.68
N SER A 510 14.54 24.44 -10.43
CA SER A 510 14.53 24.00 -11.83
C SER A 510 15.85 23.36 -12.25
N LEU A 511 15.76 22.16 -12.83
CA LEU A 511 16.91 21.49 -13.44
C LEU A 511 17.40 22.23 -14.70
N ASP A 512 16.53 22.98 -15.38
CA ASP A 512 16.90 23.80 -16.53
C ASP A 512 17.80 24.96 -16.13
N TYR A 513 17.75 25.39 -14.86
CA TYR A 513 18.67 26.40 -14.32
C TYR A 513 20.14 25.96 -14.44
N ILE A 514 20.44 24.64 -14.34
CA ILE A 514 21.80 24.12 -14.56
C ILE A 514 22.33 24.45 -15.95
N ARG A 515 21.45 24.55 -16.94
CA ARG A 515 21.82 24.88 -18.33
C ARG A 515 22.14 26.36 -18.53
N THR A 516 21.67 27.23 -17.64
CA THR A 516 21.94 28.69 -17.68
C THR A 516 23.22 29.08 -16.98
N LEU A 517 23.82 28.16 -16.22
CA LEU A 517 25.07 28.39 -15.49
C LEU A 517 26.28 28.33 -16.43
N GLU A 518 27.37 29.01 -16.05
CA GLU A 518 28.65 28.86 -16.71
C GLU A 518 29.11 27.40 -16.78
N PRO A 519 29.71 26.93 -17.89
CA PRO A 519 30.04 25.51 -18.07
C PRO A 519 30.83 24.89 -16.92
N ALA A 520 31.79 25.62 -16.34
CA ALA A 520 32.58 25.14 -15.20
C ALA A 520 31.75 24.94 -13.93
N VAL A 521 30.81 25.86 -13.65
CA VAL A 521 29.89 25.78 -12.50
C VAL A 521 28.87 24.69 -12.74
N ALA A 522 28.30 24.59 -13.94
CA ALA A 522 27.36 23.54 -14.32
C ALA A 522 27.97 22.14 -14.12
N ASP A 523 29.23 21.94 -14.52
CA ASP A 523 29.92 20.65 -14.33
C ASP A 523 30.24 20.37 -12.85
N ALA A 524 30.52 21.39 -12.04
CA ALA A 524 30.67 21.24 -10.60
C ALA A 524 29.34 20.82 -9.95
N VAL A 525 28.23 21.47 -10.32
CA VAL A 525 26.89 21.13 -9.85
C VAL A 525 26.51 19.69 -10.22
N ARG A 526 26.75 19.27 -11.48
CA ARG A 526 26.49 17.89 -11.93
C ARG A 526 27.28 16.85 -11.13
N ARG A 527 28.56 17.13 -10.81
CA ARG A 527 29.36 16.26 -9.93
C ARG A 527 28.80 16.20 -8.51
N CYS A 528 28.39 17.33 -7.95
CA CYS A 528 27.76 17.37 -6.64
C CYS A 528 26.45 16.56 -6.60
N TYR A 529 25.61 16.65 -7.64
CA TYR A 529 24.42 15.81 -7.77
C TYR A 529 24.73 14.32 -7.85
N ALA A 530 25.73 13.92 -8.65
CA ALA A 530 26.12 12.52 -8.76
C ALA A 530 26.54 11.95 -7.40
N VAL A 531 27.33 12.70 -6.64
CA VAL A 531 27.74 12.31 -5.27
C VAL A 531 26.55 12.29 -4.32
N ALA A 532 25.67 13.29 -4.36
CA ALA A 532 24.49 13.34 -3.49
C ALA A 532 23.57 12.15 -3.71
N VAL A 533 23.34 11.74 -4.97
CA VAL A 533 22.55 10.55 -5.31
C VAL A 533 23.20 9.26 -4.78
N GLN A 534 24.54 9.14 -4.84
CA GLN A 534 25.24 7.98 -4.28
C GLN A 534 24.99 7.85 -2.76
N TYR A 535 25.05 8.95 -2.02
CA TYR A 535 24.76 8.95 -0.60
C TYR A 535 23.28 8.67 -0.30
N ALA A 536 22.35 9.04 -1.20
CA ALA A 536 20.93 8.70 -1.05
C ALA A 536 20.63 7.20 -1.16
N PHE A 537 21.56 6.39 -1.72
CA PHE A 537 21.43 4.93 -1.72
C PHE A 537 21.79 4.27 -0.37
N VAL A 538 22.45 4.99 0.55
CA VAL A 538 22.79 4.44 1.88
C VAL A 538 21.51 4.09 2.68
N PRO A 539 20.54 5.01 2.87
CA PRO A 539 19.29 4.65 3.53
C PRO A 539 18.53 3.55 2.79
N VAL A 540 18.61 3.48 1.46
CA VAL A 540 18.00 2.40 0.68
C VAL A 540 18.57 1.03 1.05
N ALA A 541 19.89 0.92 1.21
CA ALA A 541 20.52 -0.33 1.66
C ALA A 541 20.08 -0.74 3.07
N VAL A 542 19.94 0.23 3.98
CA VAL A 542 19.44 -0.01 5.35
C VAL A 542 17.99 -0.49 5.32
N LEU A 543 17.14 0.15 4.51
CA LEU A 543 15.75 -0.25 4.35
C LEU A 543 15.63 -1.66 3.71
N ALA A 544 16.44 -1.96 2.68
CA ALA A 544 16.47 -3.28 2.07
C ALA A 544 16.90 -4.37 3.06
N LEU A 545 17.89 -4.08 3.92
CA LEU A 545 18.29 -4.98 5.00
C LEU A 545 17.15 -5.18 6.01
N GLY A 546 16.45 -4.10 6.38
CA GLY A 546 15.24 -4.17 7.22
C GLY A 546 14.17 -5.07 6.62
N ALA A 547 13.96 -5.02 5.29
CA ALA A 547 13.02 -5.89 4.59
C ALA A 547 13.42 -7.38 4.69
N ILE A 548 14.71 -7.69 4.53
CA ILE A 548 15.25 -9.07 4.67
C ILE A 548 15.07 -9.56 6.09
N LEU A 549 15.44 -8.75 7.09
CA LEU A 549 15.29 -9.11 8.50
C LEU A 549 13.83 -9.37 8.86
N ALA A 550 12.92 -8.52 8.43
CA ALA A 550 11.49 -8.74 8.64
C ALA A 550 10.99 -10.00 7.92
N ALA A 551 11.41 -10.22 6.67
CA ALA A 551 11.02 -11.39 5.88
C ALA A 551 11.48 -12.72 6.49
N ALA A 552 12.57 -12.75 7.25
CA ALA A 552 13.04 -13.93 7.95
C ALA A 552 12.03 -14.49 8.97
N PHE A 553 11.12 -13.65 9.47
CA PHE A 553 10.07 -14.04 10.41
C PHE A 553 8.75 -14.42 9.74
N ILE A 554 8.66 -14.38 8.41
CA ILE A 554 7.48 -14.81 7.67
C ILE A 554 7.34 -16.33 7.82
N ARG A 555 6.15 -16.76 8.22
CA ARG A 555 5.84 -18.18 8.37
C ARG A 555 5.35 -18.77 7.05
N GLU A 556 5.97 -19.87 6.60
CA GLU A 556 5.51 -20.57 5.41
C GLU A 556 4.31 -21.47 5.72
N LYS A 557 3.24 -21.33 4.95
CA LYS A 557 2.12 -22.28 4.88
C LYS A 557 2.03 -22.84 3.46
N LYS A 558 1.73 -24.13 3.32
CA LYS A 558 1.53 -24.73 2.00
C LYS A 558 0.35 -24.09 1.28
N LEU A 559 0.56 -23.72 0.04
CA LEU A 559 -0.51 -23.21 -0.83
C LEU A 559 -1.30 -24.40 -1.37
N GLU A 560 -2.28 -24.89 -0.60
CA GLU A 560 -3.18 -25.94 -1.04
C GLU A 560 -4.24 -25.32 -1.97
N GLY A 561 -4.50 -25.96 -3.11
CA GLY A 561 -5.61 -25.59 -3.97
C GLY A 561 -6.91 -26.03 -3.29
N ARG A 562 -7.72 -25.07 -2.86
CA ARG A 562 -9.12 -25.30 -2.51
C ARG A 562 -9.95 -25.31 -3.77
#